data_08e40352b265e8368bb8352f759be223
#
_entry.id   08e40352b265e8368bb8352f759be223
#
_cell.length_a   1.000
_cell.length_b   1.000
_cell.length_c   1.000
_cell.angle_alpha   90.00
_cell.angle_beta   90.00
_cell.angle_gamma   90.00
#
_symmetry.space_group_name_H-M   'P 1'
#
loop_
_entity.id
_entity.type
_entity.pdbx_description
1 polymer ?
#
loop_
_entity_poly.entity_id
_entity_poly.type
_entity_poly.pdbx_seq_one_letter_code
_entity_poly.pdbx_strand_id
1 'polypeptide(L)'
;IGIACGTLTAGLTIGILLGSVVATIVNTSMTQQAVHDWGWRIPFLLGGAFGLVAMYLRRWLQETPIFLEMQQRKALAQELPVKAVVVRHKKAVVVSMLLTWLLSAGIVVVILMSPVWLQKQYGFAPAVTLQANSIATIMLCFGCLAAGLAADRFGASVTFIVGSLLLAASSWAFYHLAGSHPEQLFLLYGVVGLCVGVVGAVPYVMVRAFPPEVRFTGISFSYNVSYAIFGGLTPIAVTVLMGVSPMAPAWYVLALSVMGLVLGFWLRQAGGCRAREADTTEGSVFFTNR
;
A
#
# COMPACT_ATOMS: atom_id res chain seq x y z
N ILE A 1 13.89 -8.63 -6.79
CA ILE A 1 12.41 -8.59 -6.93
C ILE A 1 11.84 -7.53 -5.98
N GLY A 2 12.27 -7.49 -4.71
CA GLY A 2 11.73 -6.58 -3.72
C GLY A 2 11.94 -5.11 -4.05
N ILE A 3 13.13 -4.71 -4.52
CA ILE A 3 13.37 -3.34 -4.95
C ILE A 3 12.45 -2.94 -6.10
N ALA A 4 12.21 -3.82 -7.07
CA ALA A 4 11.29 -3.53 -8.17
C ALA A 4 9.84 -3.34 -7.67
N CYS A 5 9.40 -4.16 -6.72
CA CYS A 5 8.10 -4.02 -6.06
C CYS A 5 8.01 -2.72 -5.23
N GLY A 6 9.08 -2.40 -4.48
CA GLY A 6 9.19 -1.15 -3.73
C GLY A 6 9.15 0.08 -4.63
N THR A 7 9.84 0.06 -5.77
CA THR A 7 9.80 1.12 -6.78
C THR A 7 8.42 1.29 -7.38
N LEU A 8 7.71 0.18 -7.66
CA LEU A 8 6.33 0.24 -8.17
C LEU A 8 5.39 0.91 -7.15
N THR A 9 5.50 0.56 -5.87
CA THR A 9 4.70 1.17 -4.82
C THR A 9 5.10 2.64 -4.58
N ALA A 10 6.40 2.97 -4.65
CA ALA A 10 6.87 4.35 -4.60
C ALA A 10 6.33 5.17 -5.77
N GLY A 11 6.25 4.62 -6.97
CA GLY A 11 5.62 5.26 -8.13
C GLY A 11 4.14 5.60 -7.90
N LEU A 12 3.39 4.71 -7.25
CA LEU A 12 2.01 4.97 -6.84
C LEU A 12 1.93 6.14 -5.85
N THR A 13 2.82 6.21 -4.86
CA THR A 13 2.85 7.30 -3.87
C THR A 13 3.30 8.63 -4.47
N ILE A 14 4.18 8.62 -5.47
CA ILE A 14 4.52 9.83 -6.26
C ILE A 14 3.27 10.36 -6.97
N GLY A 15 2.42 9.49 -7.52
CA GLY A 15 1.14 9.89 -8.09
C GLY A 15 0.22 10.59 -7.08
N ILE A 16 0.14 10.09 -5.84
CA ILE A 16 -0.61 10.73 -4.75
C ILE A 16 -0.02 12.11 -4.43
N LEU A 17 1.32 12.22 -4.35
CA LEU A 17 2.00 13.49 -4.09
C LEU A 17 1.72 14.52 -5.20
N LEU A 18 1.82 14.13 -6.46
CA LEU A 18 1.50 15.01 -7.59
C LEU A 18 0.05 15.50 -7.53
N GLY A 19 -0.90 14.60 -7.23
CA GLY A 19 -2.30 14.97 -7.03
C GLY A 19 -2.49 15.99 -5.90
N SER A 20 -1.80 15.79 -4.77
CA SER A 20 -1.81 16.72 -3.62
C SER A 20 -1.22 18.09 -3.99
N VAL A 21 -0.11 18.11 -4.72
CA VAL A 21 0.51 19.37 -5.19
C VAL A 21 -0.42 20.13 -6.14
N VAL A 22 -1.02 19.45 -7.10
CA VAL A 22 -2.00 20.06 -8.02
C VAL A 22 -3.19 20.62 -7.25
N ALA A 23 -3.75 19.86 -6.31
CA ALA A 23 -4.85 20.33 -5.48
C ALA A 23 -4.45 21.55 -4.64
N THR A 24 -3.24 21.58 -4.09
CA THR A 24 -2.72 22.74 -3.34
C THR A 24 -2.59 23.96 -4.24
N ILE A 25 -2.00 23.81 -5.44
CA ILE A 25 -1.87 24.92 -6.41
C ILE A 25 -3.25 25.49 -6.77
N VAL A 26 -4.22 24.63 -7.08
CA VAL A 26 -5.58 25.08 -7.41
C VAL A 26 -6.20 25.85 -6.25
N ASN A 27 -6.10 25.33 -5.01
CA ASN A 27 -6.69 25.98 -3.83
C ASN A 27 -5.99 27.28 -3.43
N THR A 28 -4.71 27.46 -3.76
CA THR A 28 -3.96 28.69 -3.44
C THR A 28 -4.04 29.75 -4.54
N SER A 29 -4.23 29.31 -5.80
CA SER A 29 -4.27 30.22 -6.96
C SER A 29 -5.66 30.73 -7.33
N MET A 30 -6.72 30.13 -6.77
CA MET A 30 -8.12 30.47 -7.08
C MET A 30 -8.87 30.83 -5.79
N THR A 31 -9.90 31.70 -5.95
CA THR A 31 -10.83 31.96 -4.84
C THR A 31 -11.65 30.71 -4.51
N GLN A 32 -12.11 30.58 -3.28
CA GLN A 32 -12.93 29.44 -2.84
C GLN A 32 -14.17 29.24 -3.72
N GLN A 33 -14.80 30.34 -4.16
CA GLN A 33 -15.92 30.33 -5.07
C GLN A 33 -15.53 29.71 -6.44
N ALA A 34 -14.42 30.18 -7.01
CA ALA A 34 -13.93 29.69 -8.30
C ALA A 34 -13.50 28.21 -8.25
N VAL A 35 -12.93 27.75 -7.13
CA VAL A 35 -12.62 26.34 -6.91
C VAL A 35 -13.89 25.50 -6.87
N HIS A 36 -14.94 25.98 -6.16
CA HIS A 36 -16.22 25.28 -6.06
C HIS A 36 -16.95 25.21 -7.41
N ASP A 37 -16.95 26.30 -8.19
CA ASP A 37 -17.69 26.38 -9.44
C ASP A 37 -17.04 25.58 -10.57
N TRP A 38 -15.71 25.66 -10.69
CA TRP A 38 -15.00 25.06 -11.82
C TRP A 38 -13.65 24.44 -11.46
N GLY A 39 -12.87 25.03 -10.55
CA GLY A 39 -11.47 24.70 -10.27
C GLY A 39 -11.23 23.24 -9.86
N TRP A 40 -12.20 22.61 -9.21
CA TRP A 40 -12.12 21.20 -8.83
C TRP A 40 -11.96 20.24 -10.02
N ARG A 41 -12.31 20.68 -11.24
CA ARG A 41 -12.16 19.88 -12.47
C ARG A 41 -10.72 19.79 -12.95
N ILE A 42 -9.87 20.75 -12.60
CA ILE A 42 -8.48 20.83 -13.09
C ILE A 42 -7.68 19.56 -12.78
N PRO A 43 -7.67 19.05 -11.53
CA PRO A 43 -6.96 17.80 -11.21
C PRO A 43 -7.45 16.61 -12.04
N PHE A 44 -8.76 16.52 -12.33
CA PHE A 44 -9.33 15.43 -13.12
C PHE A 44 -8.95 15.53 -14.60
N LEU A 45 -8.95 16.73 -15.17
CA LEU A 45 -8.52 16.96 -16.54
C LEU A 45 -7.04 16.62 -16.74
N LEU A 46 -6.18 17.02 -15.78
CA LEU A 46 -4.77 16.63 -15.77
C LEU A 46 -4.61 15.13 -15.65
N GLY A 47 -5.35 14.48 -14.75
CA GLY A 47 -5.37 13.02 -14.63
C GLY A 47 -5.78 12.32 -15.92
N GLY A 48 -6.79 12.86 -16.62
CA GLY A 48 -7.20 12.39 -17.94
C GLY A 48 -6.08 12.51 -18.99
N ALA A 49 -5.39 13.64 -19.03
CA ALA A 49 -4.25 13.86 -19.92
C ALA A 49 -3.12 12.86 -19.64
N PHE A 50 -2.76 12.66 -18.37
CA PHE A 50 -1.78 11.63 -17.97
C PHE A 50 -2.24 10.21 -18.34
N GLY A 51 -3.54 9.93 -18.23
CA GLY A 51 -4.12 8.65 -18.66
C GLY A 51 -3.93 8.39 -20.16
N LEU A 52 -4.12 9.43 -21.01
CA LEU A 52 -3.86 9.33 -22.45
C LEU A 52 -2.38 9.10 -22.76
N VAL A 53 -1.47 9.80 -22.06
CA VAL A 53 -0.02 9.56 -22.16
C VAL A 53 0.33 8.12 -21.75
N ALA A 54 -0.22 7.63 -20.64
CA ALA A 54 0.00 6.27 -20.18
C ALA A 54 -0.52 5.22 -21.19
N MET A 55 -1.67 5.49 -21.82
CA MET A 55 -2.22 4.63 -22.88
C MET A 55 -1.30 4.60 -24.11
N TYR A 56 -0.75 5.75 -24.49
CA TYR A 56 0.23 5.83 -25.59
C TYR A 56 1.51 5.06 -25.25
N LEU A 57 2.07 5.24 -24.05
CA LEU A 57 3.28 4.54 -23.59
C LEU A 57 3.09 3.02 -23.53
N ARG A 58 1.88 2.53 -23.19
CA ARG A 58 1.59 1.08 -23.19
C ARG A 58 1.82 0.39 -24.54
N ARG A 59 1.71 1.12 -25.65
CA ARG A 59 1.97 0.55 -26.98
C ARG A 59 3.44 0.15 -27.19
N TRP A 60 4.35 0.68 -26.37
CA TRP A 60 5.78 0.42 -26.44
C TRP A 60 6.22 -0.69 -25.47
N LEU A 61 5.33 -1.16 -24.61
CA LEU A 61 5.61 -2.26 -23.69
C LEU A 61 5.52 -3.57 -24.46
N GLN A 62 6.64 -4.31 -24.45
CA GLN A 62 6.70 -5.67 -24.98
C GLN A 62 6.27 -6.67 -23.90
N GLU A 63 5.71 -7.80 -24.33
CA GLU A 63 5.38 -8.92 -23.45
C GLU A 63 6.64 -9.49 -22.80
N THR A 64 6.53 -9.96 -21.56
CA THR A 64 7.67 -10.54 -20.86
C THR A 64 8.10 -11.86 -21.51
N PRO A 65 9.41 -12.17 -21.57
CA PRO A 65 9.90 -13.43 -22.13
C PRO A 65 9.22 -14.67 -21.51
N ILE A 66 8.97 -14.63 -20.20
CA ILE A 66 8.27 -15.70 -19.44
C ILE A 66 6.86 -15.90 -19.98
N PHE A 67 6.13 -14.83 -20.26
CA PHE A 67 4.77 -14.92 -20.80
C PHE A 67 4.76 -15.51 -22.20
N LEU A 68 5.67 -15.07 -23.06
CA LEU A 68 5.81 -15.61 -24.42
C LEU A 68 6.16 -17.10 -24.39
N GLU A 69 7.04 -17.52 -23.49
CA GLU A 69 7.40 -18.93 -23.33
C GLU A 69 6.21 -19.78 -22.83
N MET A 70 5.43 -19.28 -21.86
CA MET A 70 4.22 -19.96 -21.40
C MET A 70 3.15 -20.04 -22.49
N GLN A 71 3.01 -19.02 -23.31
CA GLN A 71 2.09 -19.02 -24.46
C GLN A 71 2.49 -20.06 -25.50
N GLN A 72 3.78 -20.17 -25.82
CA GLN A 72 4.30 -21.17 -26.75
C GLN A 72 4.12 -22.59 -26.24
N ARG A 73 4.30 -22.81 -24.94
CA ARG A 73 4.12 -24.13 -24.31
C ARG A 73 2.65 -24.51 -24.08
N LYS A 74 1.67 -23.66 -24.46
CA LYS A 74 0.23 -23.83 -24.16
C LYS A 74 -0.03 -24.08 -22.66
N ALA A 75 0.84 -23.60 -21.79
CA ALA A 75 0.78 -23.77 -20.35
C ALA A 75 -0.17 -22.74 -19.67
N LEU A 76 -1.02 -22.07 -20.46
CA LEU A 76 -2.05 -21.18 -19.92
C LEU A 76 -3.20 -22.02 -19.36
N ALA A 77 -3.73 -21.63 -18.21
CA ALA A 77 -4.81 -22.33 -17.54
C ALA A 77 -6.03 -22.50 -18.46
N GLN A 78 -6.43 -23.74 -18.71
CA GLN A 78 -7.59 -24.09 -19.54
C GLN A 78 -8.93 -23.81 -18.85
N GLU A 79 -8.95 -23.73 -17.51
CA GLU A 79 -10.12 -23.37 -16.71
C GLU A 79 -10.21 -21.84 -16.53
N LEU A 80 -11.39 -21.33 -16.13
CA LEU A 80 -11.57 -19.94 -15.73
C LEU A 80 -10.52 -19.59 -14.65
N PRO A 81 -9.54 -18.71 -14.95
CA PRO A 81 -8.38 -18.52 -14.07
C PRO A 81 -8.77 -18.07 -12.66
N VAL A 82 -9.87 -17.29 -12.52
CA VAL A 82 -10.39 -16.82 -11.22
C VAL A 82 -10.87 -17.99 -10.36
N LYS A 83 -11.60 -18.97 -10.94
CA LYS A 83 -12.07 -20.15 -10.22
C LYS A 83 -10.90 -20.99 -9.71
N ALA A 84 -9.89 -21.19 -10.55
CA ALA A 84 -8.68 -21.92 -10.18
C ALA A 84 -7.94 -21.23 -9.02
N VAL A 85 -7.80 -19.91 -9.06
CA VAL A 85 -7.18 -19.11 -8.00
C VAL A 85 -7.93 -19.27 -6.68
N VAL A 86 -9.25 -19.03 -6.67
CA VAL A 86 -10.05 -19.01 -5.44
C VAL A 86 -10.17 -20.41 -4.82
N VAL A 87 -10.25 -21.47 -5.64
CA VAL A 87 -10.44 -22.85 -5.13
C VAL A 87 -9.11 -23.49 -4.75
N ARG A 88 -8.08 -23.36 -5.60
CA ARG A 88 -6.80 -24.09 -5.43
C ARG A 88 -5.77 -23.32 -4.61
N HIS A 89 -5.84 -21.96 -4.57
CA HIS A 89 -4.84 -21.11 -3.91
C HIS A 89 -5.44 -20.24 -2.79
N LYS A 90 -6.40 -20.78 -2.02
CA LYS A 90 -7.10 -20.06 -0.94
C LYS A 90 -6.18 -19.33 0.03
N LYS A 91 -5.11 -20.01 0.49
CA LYS A 91 -4.14 -19.41 1.44
C LYS A 91 -3.42 -18.21 0.84
N ALA A 92 -3.00 -18.31 -0.43
CA ALA A 92 -2.36 -17.21 -1.15
C ALA A 92 -3.31 -16.01 -1.31
N VAL A 93 -4.58 -16.28 -1.66
CA VAL A 93 -5.62 -15.25 -1.78
C VAL A 93 -5.83 -14.53 -0.45
N VAL A 94 -6.07 -15.26 0.64
CA VAL A 94 -6.32 -14.67 1.97
C VAL A 94 -5.13 -13.83 2.44
N VAL A 95 -3.91 -14.34 2.36
CA VAL A 95 -2.71 -13.59 2.76
C VAL A 95 -2.52 -12.35 1.91
N SER A 96 -2.71 -12.45 0.59
CA SER A 96 -2.64 -11.31 -0.33
C SER A 96 -3.69 -10.27 -0.02
N MET A 97 -4.92 -10.67 0.32
CA MET A 97 -6.00 -9.76 0.72
C MET A 97 -5.69 -9.04 2.03
N LEU A 98 -5.18 -9.74 3.05
CA LEU A 98 -4.81 -9.14 4.33
C LEU A 98 -3.64 -8.15 4.18
N LEU A 99 -2.63 -8.50 3.38
CA LEU A 99 -1.52 -7.59 3.08
C LEU A 99 -1.98 -6.37 2.28
N THR A 100 -2.93 -6.54 1.35
CA THR A 100 -3.53 -5.43 0.62
C THR A 100 -4.39 -4.55 1.54
N TRP A 101 -5.06 -5.13 2.53
CA TRP A 101 -5.74 -4.36 3.57
C TRP A 101 -4.76 -3.49 4.35
N LEU A 102 -3.63 -4.05 4.81
CA LEU A 102 -2.57 -3.27 5.46
C LEU A 102 -2.10 -2.11 4.56
N LEU A 103 -1.88 -2.38 3.26
CA LEU A 103 -1.44 -1.37 2.29
C LEU A 103 -2.48 -0.27 2.11
N SER A 104 -3.71 -0.64 1.76
CA SER A 104 -4.76 0.33 1.44
C SER A 104 -5.14 1.16 2.67
N ALA A 105 -5.40 0.51 3.79
CA ALA A 105 -5.82 1.18 5.00
C ALA A 105 -4.70 2.00 5.66
N GLY A 106 -3.46 1.52 5.61
CA GLY A 106 -2.30 2.28 6.10
C GLY A 106 -2.14 3.62 5.36
N ILE A 107 -2.21 3.60 4.02
CA ILE A 107 -2.14 4.81 3.21
C ILE A 107 -3.38 5.70 3.45
N VAL A 108 -4.58 5.12 3.44
CA VAL A 108 -5.83 5.88 3.62
C VAL A 108 -5.85 6.60 4.97
N VAL A 109 -5.55 5.92 6.07
CA VAL A 109 -5.64 6.52 7.40
C VAL A 109 -4.53 7.53 7.62
N VAL A 110 -3.27 7.15 7.35
CA VAL A 110 -2.12 8.00 7.68
C VAL A 110 -1.94 9.14 6.68
N ILE A 111 -2.14 8.92 5.38
CA ILE A 111 -1.86 9.95 4.36
C ILE A 111 -3.11 10.72 3.97
N LEU A 112 -4.25 10.04 3.72
CA LEU A 112 -5.42 10.71 3.19
C LEU A 112 -6.32 11.31 4.27
N MET A 113 -6.46 10.66 5.43
CA MET A 113 -7.37 11.11 6.50
C MET A 113 -6.70 12.02 7.54
N SER A 114 -5.41 11.83 7.83
CA SER A 114 -4.72 12.56 8.91
C SER A 114 -4.69 14.09 8.74
N PRO A 115 -4.56 14.69 7.52
CA PRO A 115 -4.67 16.14 7.39
C PRO A 115 -6.00 16.68 7.88
N VAL A 116 -7.11 16.05 7.52
CA VAL A 116 -8.46 16.47 7.96
C VAL A 116 -8.64 16.20 9.45
N TRP A 117 -8.10 15.10 9.97
CA TRP A 117 -8.11 14.80 11.40
C TRP A 117 -7.38 15.86 12.23
N LEU A 118 -6.16 16.25 11.80
CA LEU A 118 -5.38 17.31 12.46
C LEU A 118 -6.11 18.65 12.48
N GLN A 119 -6.78 19.01 11.37
CA GLN A 119 -7.58 20.24 11.29
C GLN A 119 -8.77 20.21 12.25
N LYS A 120 -9.52 19.10 12.28
CA LYS A 120 -10.72 18.97 13.11
C LYS A 120 -10.39 18.81 14.60
N GLN A 121 -9.35 18.06 14.93
CA GLN A 121 -9.03 17.71 16.32
C GLN A 121 -8.24 18.81 17.02
N TYR A 122 -7.31 19.46 16.32
CA TYR A 122 -6.36 20.41 16.91
C TYR A 122 -6.44 21.81 16.30
N GLY A 123 -7.30 22.03 15.32
CA GLY A 123 -7.46 23.35 14.70
C GLY A 123 -6.29 23.83 13.86
N PHE A 124 -5.42 22.92 13.39
CA PHE A 124 -4.31 23.29 12.53
C PHE A 124 -4.80 23.92 11.22
N ALA A 125 -4.09 24.93 10.73
CA ALA A 125 -4.38 25.52 9.44
C ALA A 125 -4.23 24.49 8.30
N PRO A 126 -5.13 24.48 7.30
CA PRO A 126 -5.07 23.54 6.18
C PRO A 126 -3.72 23.55 5.46
N ALA A 127 -3.11 24.73 5.28
CA ALA A 127 -1.80 24.86 4.65
C ALA A 127 -0.70 24.08 5.40
N VAL A 128 -0.69 24.16 6.73
CA VAL A 128 0.30 23.46 7.57
C VAL A 128 0.12 21.94 7.48
N THR A 129 -1.12 21.48 7.59
CA THR A 129 -1.40 20.04 7.54
C THR A 129 -1.11 19.44 6.17
N LEU A 130 -1.38 20.17 5.08
CA LEU A 130 -1.07 19.72 3.72
C LEU A 130 0.44 19.72 3.44
N GLN A 131 1.19 20.71 3.94
CA GLN A 131 2.66 20.72 3.86
C GLN A 131 3.26 19.54 4.63
N ALA A 132 2.81 19.31 5.87
CA ALA A 132 3.26 18.18 6.67
C ALA A 132 2.93 16.83 5.99
N ASN A 133 1.75 16.70 5.38
CA ASN A 133 1.34 15.53 4.61
C ASN A 133 2.21 15.31 3.36
N SER A 134 2.63 16.38 2.69
CA SER A 134 3.55 16.28 1.55
C SER A 134 4.90 15.70 1.98
N ILE A 135 5.45 16.13 3.13
CA ILE A 135 6.67 15.55 3.71
C ILE A 135 6.45 14.08 4.07
N ALA A 136 5.33 13.74 4.72
CA ALA A 136 5.01 12.35 5.04
C ALA A 136 4.92 11.48 3.79
N THR A 137 4.34 11.98 2.69
CA THR A 137 4.22 11.27 1.43
C THR A 137 5.58 11.08 0.73
N ILE A 138 6.47 12.08 0.81
CA ILE A 138 7.86 11.95 0.34
C ILE A 138 8.59 10.88 1.15
N MET A 139 8.48 10.91 2.47
CA MET A 139 9.09 9.91 3.35
C MET A 139 8.51 8.51 3.11
N LEU A 140 7.22 8.40 2.79
CA LEU A 140 6.56 7.16 2.37
C LEU A 140 7.21 6.58 1.10
N CYS A 141 7.56 7.41 0.10
CA CYS A 141 8.28 6.94 -1.09
C CYS A 141 9.61 6.29 -0.72
N PHE A 142 10.40 6.96 0.14
CA PHE A 142 11.67 6.39 0.63
C PHE A 142 11.44 5.13 1.46
N GLY A 143 10.41 5.11 2.30
CA GLY A 143 10.01 3.94 3.07
C GLY A 143 9.65 2.73 2.20
N CYS A 144 8.92 2.93 1.09
CA CYS A 144 8.61 1.87 0.14
C CYS A 144 9.87 1.27 -0.52
N LEU A 145 10.82 2.13 -0.91
CA LEU A 145 12.10 1.68 -1.46
C LEU A 145 12.91 0.91 -0.41
N ALA A 146 12.99 1.44 0.80
CA ALA A 146 13.69 0.80 1.92
C ALA A 146 13.07 -0.57 2.25
N ALA A 147 11.74 -0.67 2.29
CA ALA A 147 11.03 -1.94 2.53
C ALA A 147 11.28 -2.95 1.40
N GLY A 148 11.32 -2.50 0.14
CA GLY A 148 11.68 -3.34 -0.99
C GLY A 148 13.10 -3.91 -0.88
N LEU A 149 14.07 -3.05 -0.55
CA LEU A 149 15.46 -3.46 -0.29
C LEU A 149 15.58 -4.41 0.92
N ALA A 150 14.87 -4.10 2.01
CA ALA A 150 14.85 -4.95 3.19
C ALA A 150 14.25 -6.33 2.88
N ALA A 151 13.19 -6.39 2.06
CA ALA A 151 12.60 -7.64 1.63
C ALA A 151 13.55 -8.49 0.78
N ASP A 152 14.39 -7.87 -0.06
CA ASP A 152 15.42 -8.59 -0.82
C ASP A 152 16.57 -9.08 0.08
N ARG A 153 16.99 -8.28 1.07
CA ARG A 153 18.17 -8.57 1.90
C ARG A 153 17.87 -9.47 3.10
N PHE A 154 16.77 -9.21 3.80
CA PHE A 154 16.41 -9.86 5.07
C PHE A 154 15.18 -10.78 4.94
N GLY A 155 14.53 -10.77 3.77
CA GLY A 155 13.29 -11.51 3.52
C GLY A 155 12.03 -10.77 3.98
N ALA A 156 10.89 -11.15 3.39
CA ALA A 156 9.61 -10.51 3.66
C ALA A 156 9.18 -10.61 5.13
N SER A 157 9.42 -11.76 5.77
CA SER A 157 9.05 -11.99 7.17
C SER A 157 9.66 -10.94 8.12
N VAL A 158 10.97 -10.76 8.06
CA VAL A 158 11.69 -9.78 8.91
C VAL A 158 11.23 -8.37 8.60
N THR A 159 11.06 -8.05 7.31
CA THR A 159 10.59 -6.74 6.86
C THR A 159 9.21 -6.40 7.44
N PHE A 160 8.25 -7.34 7.40
CA PHE A 160 6.93 -7.10 7.98
C PHE A 160 6.94 -7.05 9.50
N ILE A 161 7.73 -7.90 10.19
CA ILE A 161 7.83 -7.86 11.66
C ILE A 161 8.38 -6.51 12.11
N VAL A 162 9.55 -6.13 11.61
CA VAL A 162 10.22 -4.88 12.02
C VAL A 162 9.42 -3.66 11.56
N GLY A 163 8.97 -3.65 10.30
CA GLY A 163 8.20 -2.55 9.75
C GLY A 163 6.86 -2.33 10.47
N SER A 164 6.16 -3.39 10.86
CA SER A 164 4.91 -3.27 11.62
C SER A 164 5.14 -2.77 13.05
N LEU A 165 6.24 -3.17 13.71
CA LEU A 165 6.60 -2.61 15.02
C LEU A 165 6.90 -1.11 14.93
N LEU A 166 7.69 -0.72 13.92
CA LEU A 166 8.01 0.70 13.69
C LEU A 166 6.75 1.50 13.33
N LEU A 167 5.85 0.93 12.51
CA LEU A 167 4.57 1.56 12.18
C LEU A 167 3.69 1.74 13.41
N ALA A 168 3.59 0.73 14.28
CA ALA A 168 2.83 0.81 15.52
C ALA A 168 3.37 1.92 16.43
N ALA A 169 4.68 1.94 16.69
CA ALA A 169 5.32 2.94 17.56
C ALA A 169 5.22 4.36 17.00
N SER A 170 5.53 4.54 15.71
CA SER A 170 5.51 5.85 15.06
C SER A 170 4.10 6.43 14.91
N SER A 171 3.12 5.60 14.55
CA SER A 171 1.72 6.04 14.45
C SER A 171 1.16 6.42 15.82
N TRP A 172 1.44 5.63 16.85
CA TRP A 172 1.05 5.96 18.21
C TRP A 172 1.65 7.28 18.67
N ALA A 173 2.95 7.48 18.47
CA ALA A 173 3.63 8.74 18.78
C ALA A 173 3.03 9.93 18.00
N PHE A 174 2.80 9.77 16.70
CA PHE A 174 2.21 10.83 15.87
C PHE A 174 0.83 11.26 16.39
N TYR A 175 -0.11 10.33 16.54
CA TYR A 175 -1.47 10.68 16.95
C TYR A 175 -1.57 11.19 18.39
N HIS A 176 -0.65 10.83 19.29
CA HIS A 176 -0.62 11.32 20.67
C HIS A 176 0.08 12.66 20.82
N LEU A 177 1.20 12.85 20.12
CA LEU A 177 2.08 14.00 20.34
C LEU A 177 1.81 15.17 19.40
N ALA A 178 1.14 14.94 18.25
CA ALA A 178 0.90 15.97 17.25
C ALA A 178 0.16 17.22 17.80
N GLY A 179 -0.75 17.04 18.75
CA GLY A 179 -1.46 18.15 19.39
C GLY A 179 -0.68 18.83 20.51
N SER A 180 0.14 18.05 21.25
CA SER A 180 0.92 18.58 22.38
C SER A 180 2.20 19.29 21.95
N HIS A 181 2.77 18.89 20.80
CA HIS A 181 4.03 19.38 20.25
C HIS A 181 3.88 19.82 18.80
N PRO A 182 3.19 20.96 18.54
CA PRO A 182 2.97 21.45 17.16
C PRO A 182 4.27 21.70 16.39
N GLU A 183 5.35 22.05 17.06
CA GLU A 183 6.67 22.28 16.51
C GLU A 183 7.31 21.00 15.93
N GLN A 184 6.90 19.84 16.42
CA GLN A 184 7.40 18.52 15.96
C GLN A 184 6.48 17.86 14.92
N LEU A 185 5.40 18.50 14.51
CA LEU A 185 4.41 17.94 13.60
C LEU A 185 5.05 17.39 12.31
N PHE A 186 5.93 18.16 11.69
CA PHE A 186 6.60 17.78 10.45
C PHE A 186 7.49 16.55 10.63
N LEU A 187 8.22 16.48 11.75
CA LEU A 187 9.06 15.34 12.08
C LEU A 187 8.23 14.09 12.35
N LEU A 188 7.24 14.21 13.24
CA LEU A 188 6.37 13.08 13.61
C LEU A 188 5.65 12.50 12.38
N TYR A 189 5.09 13.40 11.56
CA TYR A 189 4.38 12.98 10.36
C TYR A 189 5.31 12.40 9.30
N GLY A 190 6.52 12.95 9.15
CA GLY A 190 7.55 12.39 8.27
C GLY A 190 7.97 10.98 8.70
N VAL A 191 8.19 10.76 10.01
CA VAL A 191 8.59 9.46 10.56
C VAL A 191 7.49 8.41 10.36
N VAL A 192 6.23 8.74 10.65
CA VAL A 192 5.13 7.78 10.42
C VAL A 192 4.95 7.51 8.93
N GLY A 193 5.11 8.51 8.06
CA GLY A 193 5.11 8.34 6.61
C GLY A 193 6.17 7.33 6.15
N LEU A 194 7.41 7.46 6.65
CA LEU A 194 8.49 6.50 6.38
C LEU A 194 8.11 5.08 6.83
N CYS A 195 7.51 4.94 8.01
CA CYS A 195 7.15 3.63 8.58
C CYS A 195 5.97 2.97 7.86
N VAL A 196 5.00 3.76 7.36
CA VAL A 196 3.94 3.24 6.46
C VAL A 196 4.56 2.59 5.22
N GLY A 197 5.77 3.00 4.83
CA GLY A 197 6.51 2.44 3.70
C GLY A 197 6.74 0.92 3.74
N VAL A 198 6.52 0.24 4.88
CA VAL A 198 6.50 -1.23 4.96
C VAL A 198 5.55 -1.85 3.91
N VAL A 199 4.52 -1.12 3.49
CA VAL A 199 3.58 -1.54 2.44
C VAL A 199 4.26 -1.76 1.08
N GLY A 200 5.44 -1.18 0.84
CA GLY A 200 6.26 -1.41 -0.35
C GLY A 200 6.69 -2.87 -0.53
N ALA A 201 6.72 -3.65 0.57
CA ALA A 201 7.00 -5.08 0.53
C ALA A 201 5.77 -5.96 0.21
N VAL A 202 4.56 -5.40 0.14
CA VAL A 202 3.32 -6.18 -0.11
C VAL A 202 3.36 -6.86 -1.49
N PRO A 203 3.65 -6.16 -2.61
CA PRO A 203 3.71 -6.81 -3.92
C PRO A 203 4.76 -7.91 -4.01
N TYR A 204 5.87 -7.80 -3.26
CA TYR A 204 6.89 -8.84 -3.19
C TYR A 204 6.33 -10.19 -2.70
N VAL A 205 5.53 -10.17 -1.65
CA VAL A 205 4.89 -11.38 -1.12
C VAL A 205 3.84 -11.89 -2.12
N MET A 206 3.02 -10.99 -2.69
CA MET A 206 1.97 -11.37 -3.63
C MET A 206 2.53 -12.04 -4.89
N VAL A 207 3.62 -11.51 -5.46
CA VAL A 207 4.28 -12.11 -6.65
C VAL A 207 4.80 -13.51 -6.35
N ARG A 208 5.26 -13.77 -5.12
CA ARG A 208 5.76 -15.09 -4.69
C ARG A 208 4.66 -16.02 -4.19
N ALA A 209 3.48 -15.51 -3.89
CA ALA A 209 2.37 -16.30 -3.37
C ALA A 209 1.70 -17.16 -4.43
N PHE A 210 1.72 -16.73 -5.70
CA PHE A 210 1.04 -17.41 -6.79
C PHE A 210 2.02 -18.02 -7.80
N PRO A 211 1.75 -19.25 -8.31
CA PRO A 211 2.52 -19.82 -9.40
C PRO A 211 2.35 -19.02 -10.70
N PRO A 212 3.33 -19.09 -11.63
CA PRO A 212 3.36 -18.23 -12.83
C PRO A 212 2.07 -18.25 -13.65
N GLU A 213 1.43 -19.41 -13.77
CA GLU A 213 0.27 -19.67 -14.63
C GLU A 213 -0.97 -18.86 -14.21
N VAL A 214 -1.13 -18.63 -12.91
CA VAL A 214 -2.29 -17.91 -12.33
C VAL A 214 -1.89 -16.65 -11.58
N ARG A 215 -0.61 -16.25 -11.60
CA ARG A 215 -0.05 -15.14 -10.82
C ARG A 215 -0.76 -13.83 -11.08
N PHE A 216 -0.91 -13.46 -12.34
CA PHE A 216 -1.57 -12.20 -12.71
C PHE A 216 -3.01 -12.17 -12.22
N THR A 217 -3.78 -13.22 -12.45
CA THR A 217 -5.17 -13.31 -12.00
C THR A 217 -5.27 -13.34 -10.49
N GLY A 218 -4.38 -14.07 -9.80
CA GLY A 218 -4.35 -14.17 -8.35
C GLY A 218 -4.06 -12.84 -7.68
N ILE A 219 -3.06 -12.12 -8.17
CA ILE A 219 -2.71 -10.79 -7.67
C ILE A 219 -3.85 -9.81 -7.96
N SER A 220 -4.31 -9.73 -9.23
CA SER A 220 -5.38 -8.81 -9.61
C SER A 220 -6.66 -9.04 -8.81
N PHE A 221 -7.10 -10.28 -8.65
CA PHE A 221 -8.28 -10.61 -7.88
C PHE A 221 -8.12 -10.20 -6.40
N SER A 222 -7.05 -10.68 -5.75
CA SER A 222 -6.83 -10.42 -4.33
C SER A 222 -6.66 -8.93 -4.04
N TYR A 223 -5.91 -8.21 -4.88
CA TYR A 223 -5.66 -6.79 -4.72
C TYR A 223 -6.94 -5.97 -4.92
N ASN A 224 -7.64 -6.15 -6.04
CA ASN A 224 -8.80 -5.31 -6.34
C ASN A 224 -9.98 -5.58 -5.40
N VAL A 225 -10.25 -6.85 -5.07
CA VAL A 225 -11.33 -7.19 -4.13
C VAL A 225 -11.02 -6.65 -2.73
N SER A 226 -9.80 -6.84 -2.25
CA SER A 226 -9.38 -6.32 -0.94
C SER A 226 -9.40 -4.79 -0.91
N TYR A 227 -8.91 -4.14 -1.97
CA TYR A 227 -8.87 -2.68 -2.05
C TYR A 227 -10.27 -2.08 -2.12
N ALA A 228 -11.20 -2.69 -2.86
CA ALA A 228 -12.59 -2.27 -2.93
C ALA A 228 -13.29 -2.38 -1.56
N ILE A 229 -13.09 -3.50 -0.87
CA ILE A 229 -13.72 -3.73 0.44
C ILE A 229 -13.05 -2.86 1.52
N PHE A 230 -11.77 -3.08 1.77
CA PHE A 230 -11.08 -2.48 2.91
C PHE A 230 -10.65 -1.04 2.65
N GLY A 231 -10.25 -0.70 1.42
CA GLY A 231 -9.96 0.67 1.04
C GLY A 231 -11.20 1.56 1.08
N GLY A 232 -12.36 1.03 0.64
CA GLY A 232 -13.63 1.74 0.69
C GLY A 232 -14.25 1.84 2.08
N LEU A 233 -14.19 0.77 2.89
CA LEU A 233 -14.77 0.75 4.22
C LEU A 233 -13.91 1.44 5.29
N THR A 234 -12.60 1.52 5.12
CA THR A 234 -11.68 2.12 6.09
C THR A 234 -12.06 3.57 6.45
N PRO A 235 -12.29 4.51 5.48
CA PRO A 235 -12.67 5.87 5.83
C PRO A 235 -13.97 5.94 6.62
N ILE A 236 -14.94 5.11 6.27
CA ILE A 236 -16.24 5.03 6.96
C ILE A 236 -16.04 4.53 8.37
N ALA A 237 -15.35 3.40 8.54
CA ALA A 237 -15.10 2.79 9.85
C ALA A 237 -14.34 3.75 10.77
N VAL A 238 -13.26 4.36 10.29
CA VAL A 238 -12.47 5.30 11.09
C VAL A 238 -13.29 6.54 11.45
N THR A 239 -14.09 7.07 10.52
CA THR A 239 -14.93 8.25 10.79
C THR A 239 -16.02 7.95 11.84
N VAL A 240 -16.65 6.79 11.77
CA VAL A 240 -17.64 6.35 12.78
C VAL A 240 -16.95 6.17 14.13
N LEU A 241 -15.79 5.52 14.17
CA LEU A 241 -15.02 5.32 15.40
C LEU A 241 -14.50 6.64 16.00
N MET A 242 -14.20 7.65 15.18
CA MET A 242 -13.86 9.00 15.66
C MET A 242 -15.00 9.68 16.43
N GLY A 243 -16.25 9.32 16.17
CA GLY A 243 -17.40 9.74 16.97
C GLY A 243 -17.40 9.17 18.39
N VAL A 244 -16.68 8.05 18.62
CA VAL A 244 -16.53 7.42 19.94
C VAL A 244 -15.22 7.84 20.61
N SER A 245 -14.13 7.90 19.84
CA SER A 245 -12.81 8.27 20.34
C SER A 245 -12.03 9.08 19.30
N PRO A 246 -11.52 10.27 19.66
CA PRO A 246 -10.66 11.05 18.77
C PRO A 246 -9.40 10.30 18.32
N MET A 247 -8.96 9.32 19.11
CA MET A 247 -7.78 8.49 18.85
C MET A 247 -8.08 7.28 17.96
N ALA A 248 -9.27 7.18 17.38
CA ALA A 248 -9.67 6.05 16.51
C ALA A 248 -8.67 5.77 15.37
N PRO A 249 -8.10 6.76 14.68
CA PRO A 249 -7.08 6.50 13.67
C PRO A 249 -5.85 5.77 14.22
N ALA A 250 -5.38 6.15 15.43
CA ALA A 250 -4.25 5.48 16.09
C ALA A 250 -4.54 4.03 16.40
N TRP A 251 -5.71 3.74 16.98
CA TRP A 251 -6.14 2.37 17.28
C TRP A 251 -6.29 1.52 16.03
N TYR A 252 -6.82 2.12 14.95
CA TYR A 252 -6.99 1.42 13.69
C TYR A 252 -5.64 1.03 13.07
N VAL A 253 -4.68 1.98 13.02
CA VAL A 253 -3.32 1.69 12.51
C VAL A 253 -2.60 0.70 13.41
N LEU A 254 -2.81 0.75 14.73
CA LEU A 254 -2.25 -0.23 15.66
C LEU A 254 -2.78 -1.65 15.37
N ALA A 255 -4.08 -1.80 15.15
CA ALA A 255 -4.69 -3.07 14.76
C ALA A 255 -4.12 -3.60 13.44
N LEU A 256 -3.94 -2.74 12.44
CA LEU A 256 -3.27 -3.09 11.19
C LEU A 256 -1.82 -3.53 11.40
N SER A 257 -1.10 -2.85 12.30
CA SER A 257 0.28 -3.20 12.64
C SER A 257 0.36 -4.57 13.32
N VAL A 258 -0.56 -4.88 14.23
CA VAL A 258 -0.67 -6.22 14.84
C VAL A 258 -0.95 -7.28 13.78
N MET A 259 -1.85 -7.00 12.84
CA MET A 259 -2.11 -7.90 11.71
C MET A 259 -0.84 -8.11 10.86
N GLY A 260 -0.10 -7.03 10.56
CA GLY A 260 1.17 -7.10 9.84
C GLY A 260 2.23 -7.93 10.57
N LEU A 261 2.31 -7.81 11.90
CA LEU A 261 3.17 -8.65 12.76
C LEU A 261 2.80 -10.13 12.66
N VAL A 262 1.52 -10.46 12.83
CA VAL A 262 1.03 -11.84 12.74
C VAL A 262 1.35 -12.44 11.38
N LEU A 263 1.11 -11.68 10.30
CA LEU A 263 1.46 -12.11 8.94
C LEU A 263 2.98 -12.28 8.76
N GLY A 264 3.79 -11.39 9.34
CA GLY A 264 5.25 -11.51 9.34
C GLY A 264 5.75 -12.80 10.01
N PHE A 265 5.21 -13.13 11.18
CA PHE A 265 5.52 -14.39 11.88
C PHE A 265 5.02 -15.62 11.11
N TRP A 266 3.82 -15.53 10.54
CA TRP A 266 3.29 -16.61 9.71
C TRP A 266 4.17 -16.87 8.47
N LEU A 267 4.62 -15.81 7.78
CA LEU A 267 5.55 -15.91 6.66
C LEU A 267 6.88 -16.56 7.08
N ARG A 268 7.36 -16.29 8.30
CA ARG A 268 8.57 -16.92 8.84
C ARG A 268 8.41 -18.42 9.01
N GLN A 269 7.28 -18.86 9.58
CA GLN A 269 6.98 -20.27 9.75
C GLN A 269 6.82 -20.99 8.40
N ALA A 270 6.08 -20.40 7.48
CA ALA A 270 5.89 -20.93 6.14
C ALA A 270 7.21 -21.02 5.34
N GLY A 271 8.15 -20.10 5.53
CA GLY A 271 9.49 -20.14 4.95
C GLY A 271 10.39 -21.19 5.60
N GLY A 272 10.30 -21.38 6.92
CA GLY A 272 11.10 -22.35 7.67
C GLY A 272 10.71 -23.81 7.41
N CYS A 273 9.43 -24.10 7.17
CA CYS A 273 8.98 -25.44 6.75
C CYS A 273 9.56 -25.84 5.39
N ARG A 274 9.83 -24.89 4.51
CA ARG A 274 10.38 -25.15 3.17
C ARG A 274 11.88 -25.32 3.10
N ALA A 275 12.63 -24.63 3.95
CA ALA A 275 14.06 -24.87 4.04
C ALA A 275 14.35 -26.33 4.41
N ARG A 276 13.43 -27.00 5.12
CA ARG A 276 13.48 -28.45 5.40
C ARG A 276 13.01 -29.34 4.25
N GLU A 277 12.09 -28.84 3.38
CA GLU A 277 11.59 -29.62 2.23
C GLU A 277 12.42 -29.39 0.95
N ALA A 278 13.09 -28.25 0.81
CA ALA A 278 13.95 -27.94 -0.33
C ALA A 278 15.29 -28.72 -0.31
N ASP A 279 15.64 -29.33 0.80
CA ASP A 279 16.77 -30.27 0.89
C ASP A 279 16.43 -31.61 0.19
N THR A 280 15.20 -31.77 -0.31
CA THR A 280 14.74 -33.00 -0.98
C THR A 280 14.18 -32.81 -2.40
N THR A 281 13.88 -31.59 -2.87
CA THR A 281 13.39 -31.39 -4.26
C THR A 281 13.50 -29.93 -4.72
N GLU A 282 14.19 -29.68 -5.82
CA GLU A 282 14.28 -28.39 -6.50
C GLU A 282 12.90 -27.84 -6.91
N GLY A 283 12.64 -26.61 -6.55
CA GLY A 283 11.72 -25.70 -7.24
C GLY A 283 10.25 -25.82 -6.95
N SER A 284 9.76 -25.25 -5.84
CA SER A 284 8.34 -24.96 -5.71
C SER A 284 8.02 -23.67 -4.92
N VAL A 285 7.00 -23.00 -5.42
CA VAL A 285 6.35 -21.76 -5.02
C VAL A 285 5.79 -21.83 -3.59
N PHE A 286 5.61 -20.71 -2.90
CA PHE A 286 5.21 -20.58 -1.48
C PHE A 286 3.91 -21.29 -1.05
N PHE A 287 3.09 -21.84 -1.94
CA PHE A 287 1.79 -22.42 -1.59
C PHE A 287 1.40 -23.61 -2.47
N THR A 288 2.20 -24.68 -2.53
CA THR A 288 1.67 -25.95 -3.06
C THR A 288 0.80 -26.61 -2.01
N ASN A 289 -0.45 -26.86 -2.36
CA ASN A 289 -1.39 -27.63 -1.57
C ASN A 289 -0.93 -29.10 -1.43
N ARG A 290 -0.87 -29.57 -0.23
CA ARG A 290 -1.38 -30.91 0.12
C ARG A 290 -2.63 -30.73 0.93
#